data_c208dab58bb9f4264a6e7483fc052289
#
_entry.id   c208dab58bb9f4264a6e7483fc052289
#
_cell.length_a   1.000
_cell.length_b   1.000
_cell.length_c   1.000
_cell.angle_alpha   90.00
_cell.angle_beta   90.00
_cell.angle_gamma   90.00
#
_symmetry.space_group_name_H-M   'P 1'
#
loop_
_entity.id
_entity.type
_entity.pdbx_description
1 polymer ?
#
loop_
_entity_poly.entity_id
_entity_poly.type
_entity_poly.pdbx_seq_one_letter_code
_entity_poly.pdbx_strand_id
1 'polypeptide(L)'
;MRYSQTEKMEIIRLVEQSVLPVKRTLAEFGLSRTTFYRWYRRYVEDGYDGLANRCVPDRRFWNRIPDRERQRVVDIALATPELSPREVAFRVTDTEGWFISESSVYRILKSFDLITSPAYTVLSAAKEFRHKTQRVHELWQTDFTYFKILGWGWYYLSTVLDDYSRYIIAWRLTTAMGSDDVTQTLDDALAGAGLTQATVRHRPRLLSDNGPCYVSGDLREYLADKDMVHTRGAPYHPQTQGKIERYHRTLKNVVRLKNYYLPWELEQEIGRFVEYYNHERVHESLDNVTPADVYIGRHQEILTARERLKVQTLRRRACYNRGETLREEELIRPSSIRQCVH
;
A
#
# COMPACT_ATOMS: atom_id res chain seq x y z
N MET A 1 17.96 10.51 -18.77
CA MET A 1 18.32 9.25 -19.43
C MET A 1 19.83 9.19 -19.62
N ARG A 2 20.43 8.01 -19.57
CA ARG A 2 21.87 7.82 -19.79
C ARG A 2 22.04 7.05 -21.08
N TYR A 3 22.57 7.70 -22.13
CA TYR A 3 22.77 7.08 -23.44
C TYR A 3 23.84 5.98 -23.37
N SER A 4 23.61 4.87 -24.05
CA SER A 4 24.59 3.81 -24.25
C SER A 4 25.72 4.27 -25.20
N GLN A 5 26.79 3.52 -25.26
CA GLN A 5 27.91 3.79 -26.16
C GLN A 5 27.46 3.77 -27.64
N THR A 6 26.62 2.79 -27.96
CA THR A 6 26.07 2.64 -29.33
C THR A 6 25.15 3.79 -29.71
N GLU A 7 24.23 4.21 -28.81
CA GLU A 7 23.35 5.36 -29.08
C GLU A 7 24.13 6.66 -29.26
N LYS A 8 25.19 6.88 -28.48
CA LYS A 8 26.05 8.06 -28.68
C LYS A 8 26.73 8.07 -30.03
N MET A 9 27.24 6.91 -30.47
CA MET A 9 27.88 6.77 -31.76
C MET A 9 26.89 7.03 -32.92
N GLU A 10 25.67 6.48 -32.80
CA GLU A 10 24.63 6.69 -33.78
C GLU A 10 24.24 8.17 -33.89
N ILE A 11 24.10 8.85 -32.75
CA ILE A 11 23.81 10.30 -32.74
C ILE A 11 24.96 11.10 -33.42
N ILE A 12 26.22 10.74 -33.16
CA ILE A 12 27.38 11.39 -33.81
C ILE A 12 27.29 11.21 -35.31
N ARG A 13 27.08 10.00 -35.82
CA ARG A 13 26.94 9.70 -37.24
C ARG A 13 25.80 10.49 -37.91
N LEU A 14 24.63 10.51 -37.25
CA LEU A 14 23.48 11.25 -37.74
C LEU A 14 23.74 12.75 -37.82
N VAL A 15 24.48 13.31 -36.85
CA VAL A 15 24.87 14.74 -36.91
C VAL A 15 25.89 15.01 -37.98
N GLU A 16 26.89 14.13 -38.20
CA GLU A 16 27.90 14.26 -39.27
C GLU A 16 27.29 14.14 -40.68
N GLN A 17 26.28 13.29 -40.86
CA GLN A 17 25.60 13.05 -42.11
C GLN A 17 24.45 14.05 -42.40
N SER A 18 24.08 14.83 -41.40
CA SER A 18 22.93 15.75 -41.53
C SER A 18 23.25 16.96 -42.41
N VAL A 19 22.33 17.27 -43.30
CA VAL A 19 22.37 18.50 -44.12
C VAL A 19 21.99 19.74 -43.32
N LEU A 20 21.38 19.53 -42.11
CA LEU A 20 20.95 20.61 -41.24
C LEU A 20 22.10 21.10 -40.33
N PRO A 21 22.06 22.37 -39.91
CA PRO A 21 23.01 22.88 -38.93
C PRO A 21 22.97 22.05 -37.64
N VAL A 22 24.14 21.73 -37.07
CA VAL A 22 24.29 20.92 -35.85
C VAL A 22 23.31 21.33 -34.74
N LYS A 23 23.09 22.63 -34.53
CA LYS A 23 22.14 23.13 -33.52
C LYS A 23 20.72 22.62 -33.76
N ARG A 24 20.29 22.54 -35.01
CA ARG A 24 18.93 22.14 -35.38
C ARG A 24 18.77 20.62 -35.27
N THR A 25 19.74 19.87 -35.75
CA THR A 25 19.78 18.41 -35.61
C THR A 25 19.75 17.97 -34.18
N LEU A 26 20.55 18.61 -33.31
CA LEU A 26 20.56 18.27 -31.89
C LEU A 26 19.24 18.64 -31.14
N ALA A 27 18.54 19.68 -31.61
CA ALA A 27 17.24 20.04 -31.06
C ALA A 27 16.19 18.96 -31.32
N GLU A 28 16.21 18.32 -32.49
CA GLU A 28 15.33 17.19 -32.85
C GLU A 28 15.53 15.98 -31.89
N PHE A 29 16.76 15.76 -31.44
CA PHE A 29 17.08 14.71 -30.45
C PHE A 29 16.89 15.13 -28.97
N GLY A 30 16.49 16.38 -28.74
CA GLY A 30 16.40 16.91 -27.38
C GLY A 30 17.74 16.96 -26.63
N LEU A 31 18.87 17.07 -27.37
CA LEU A 31 20.23 17.04 -26.83
C LEU A 31 20.85 18.43 -26.76
N SER A 32 21.46 18.71 -25.58
CA SER A 32 22.23 19.95 -25.43
C SER A 32 23.54 19.90 -26.22
N ARG A 33 23.92 21.03 -26.83
CA ARG A 33 25.20 21.18 -27.56
C ARG A 33 26.40 20.79 -26.70
N THR A 34 26.40 21.21 -25.44
CA THR A 34 27.48 20.91 -24.49
C THR A 34 27.67 19.40 -24.28
N THR A 35 26.56 18.66 -24.20
CA THR A 35 26.60 17.20 -24.05
C THR A 35 27.15 16.54 -25.32
N PHE A 36 26.67 16.95 -26.50
CA PHE A 36 27.13 16.42 -27.75
C PHE A 36 28.65 16.66 -27.96
N TYR A 37 29.12 17.91 -27.83
CA TYR A 37 30.54 18.21 -28.07
C TYR A 37 31.46 17.56 -27.03
N ARG A 38 30.99 17.29 -25.83
CA ARG A 38 31.73 16.48 -24.85
C ARG A 38 31.90 15.03 -25.33
N TRP A 39 30.88 14.43 -25.96
CA TRP A 39 30.97 13.10 -26.53
C TRP A 39 31.84 13.11 -27.77
N TYR A 40 31.65 14.09 -28.66
CA TYR A 40 32.40 14.24 -29.91
C TYR A 40 33.90 14.38 -29.66
N ARG A 41 34.31 15.22 -28.69
CA ARG A 41 35.70 15.35 -28.27
C ARG A 41 36.30 14.01 -27.85
N ARG A 42 35.62 13.27 -27.03
CA ARG A 42 36.06 11.94 -26.55
C ARG A 42 36.11 10.92 -27.67
N TYR A 43 35.21 11.03 -28.64
CA TYR A 43 35.22 10.21 -29.84
C TYR A 43 36.44 10.52 -30.72
N VAL A 44 36.78 11.79 -30.89
CA VAL A 44 37.93 12.21 -31.67
C VAL A 44 39.26 11.81 -30.97
N GLU A 45 39.31 11.87 -29.63
CA GLU A 45 40.51 11.52 -28.82
C GLU A 45 40.71 10.00 -28.74
N ASP A 46 39.70 9.24 -28.38
CA ASP A 46 39.80 7.83 -27.98
C ASP A 46 38.94 6.88 -28.86
N GLY A 47 38.42 7.37 -29.97
CA GLY A 47 37.57 6.59 -30.88
C GLY A 47 36.24 6.14 -30.22
N TYR A 48 35.74 5.00 -30.70
CA TYR A 48 34.49 4.43 -30.17
C TYR A 48 34.57 4.17 -28.65
N ASP A 49 35.70 3.72 -28.15
CA ASP A 49 35.90 3.43 -26.72
C ASP A 49 35.80 4.67 -25.83
N GLY A 50 36.15 5.85 -26.38
CA GLY A 50 35.95 7.13 -25.70
C GLY A 50 34.48 7.44 -25.37
N LEU A 51 33.53 6.82 -26.09
CA LEU A 51 32.09 6.96 -25.81
C LEU A 51 31.60 6.08 -24.69
N ALA A 52 32.39 5.13 -24.21
CA ALA A 52 32.03 4.27 -23.11
C ALA A 52 31.60 5.10 -21.88
N ASN A 53 30.54 4.65 -21.23
CA ASN A 53 30.14 5.24 -19.96
C ASN A 53 31.21 4.90 -18.93
N ARG A 54 31.90 5.92 -18.39
CA ARG A 54 32.84 5.70 -17.29
C ARG A 54 32.12 4.90 -16.20
N CYS A 55 32.61 3.72 -15.87
CA CYS A 55 32.23 3.03 -14.66
C CYS A 55 32.56 3.98 -13.52
N VAL A 56 31.56 4.40 -12.78
CA VAL A 56 31.77 5.06 -11.50
C VAL A 56 32.50 4.02 -10.66
N PRO A 57 33.70 4.32 -10.11
CA PRO A 57 34.40 3.39 -9.24
C PRO A 57 33.42 2.94 -8.17
N ASP A 58 33.49 1.66 -7.82
CA ASP A 58 32.55 1.02 -6.89
C ASP A 58 32.58 1.79 -5.57
N ARG A 59 31.71 2.81 -5.48
CA ARG A 59 31.58 3.59 -4.24
C ARG A 59 30.99 2.64 -3.23
N ARG A 60 31.80 2.22 -2.28
CA ARG A 60 31.32 1.43 -1.14
C ARG A 60 30.35 2.30 -0.34
N PHE A 61 29.06 2.20 -0.68
CA PHE A 61 28.02 2.85 0.09
C PHE A 61 27.89 2.13 1.42
N TRP A 62 28.00 2.87 2.50
CA TRP A 62 27.90 2.33 3.86
C TRP A 62 26.61 1.52 4.12
N ASN A 63 25.53 1.81 3.40
CA ASN A 63 24.22 1.16 3.51
C ASN A 63 23.90 0.24 2.33
N ARG A 64 24.88 -0.21 1.54
CA ARG A 64 24.68 -1.17 0.45
C ARG A 64 23.98 -2.41 1.00
N ILE A 65 22.90 -2.82 0.36
CA ILE A 65 22.17 -4.04 0.71
C ILE A 65 23.01 -5.23 0.24
N PRO A 66 23.39 -6.18 1.14
CA PRO A 66 24.14 -7.37 0.78
C PRO A 66 23.42 -8.18 -0.31
N ASP A 67 24.17 -8.85 -1.18
CA ASP A 67 23.59 -9.58 -2.31
C ASP A 67 22.69 -10.74 -1.84
N ARG A 68 22.99 -11.36 -0.69
CA ARG A 68 22.12 -12.36 -0.07
C ARG A 68 20.74 -11.77 0.31
N GLU A 69 20.71 -10.58 0.88
CA GLU A 69 19.47 -9.89 1.23
C GLU A 69 18.69 -9.48 -0.03
N ARG A 70 19.39 -9.07 -1.09
CA ARG A 70 18.78 -8.77 -2.40
C ARG A 70 18.12 -9.98 -3.02
N GLN A 71 18.83 -11.13 -3.03
CA GLN A 71 18.28 -12.39 -3.54
C GLN A 71 17.04 -12.80 -2.75
N ARG A 72 17.07 -12.68 -1.42
CA ARG A 72 15.92 -13.03 -0.58
C ARG A 72 14.67 -12.20 -0.91
N VAL A 73 14.82 -10.91 -1.23
CA VAL A 73 13.70 -10.06 -1.71
C VAL A 73 13.11 -10.59 -3.01
N VAL A 74 13.95 -11.02 -3.94
CA VAL A 74 13.52 -11.62 -5.22
C VAL A 74 12.77 -12.92 -4.98
N ASP A 75 13.29 -13.81 -4.12
CA ASP A 75 12.66 -15.10 -3.80
C ASP A 75 11.26 -14.91 -3.20
N ILE A 76 11.10 -13.93 -2.27
CA ILE A 76 9.81 -13.61 -1.67
C ILE A 76 8.84 -13.07 -2.74
N ALA A 77 9.30 -12.16 -3.60
CA ALA A 77 8.45 -11.60 -4.65
C ALA A 77 8.00 -12.65 -5.67
N LEU A 78 8.85 -13.63 -5.99
CA LEU A 78 8.50 -14.75 -6.89
C LEU A 78 7.52 -15.72 -6.22
N ALA A 79 7.65 -15.94 -4.91
CA ALA A 79 6.75 -16.81 -4.16
C ALA A 79 5.36 -16.17 -3.93
N THR A 80 5.27 -14.83 -3.97
CA THR A 80 4.04 -14.07 -3.71
C THR A 80 3.91 -12.92 -4.71
N PRO A 81 3.63 -13.23 -6.00
CA PRO A 81 3.63 -12.23 -7.08
C PRO A 81 2.49 -11.19 -6.97
N GLU A 82 1.49 -11.46 -6.15
CA GLU A 82 0.37 -10.55 -5.86
C GLU A 82 0.75 -9.38 -4.95
N LEU A 83 1.87 -9.48 -4.23
CA LEU A 83 2.29 -8.42 -3.30
C LEU A 83 2.94 -7.25 -4.04
N SER A 84 2.54 -6.05 -3.65
CA SER A 84 3.21 -4.82 -4.10
C SER A 84 4.63 -4.70 -3.48
N PRO A 85 5.55 -3.93 -4.09
CA PRO A 85 6.88 -3.67 -3.51
C PRO A 85 6.84 -3.16 -2.07
N ARG A 86 5.78 -2.45 -1.69
CA ARG A 86 5.52 -1.99 -0.33
C ARG A 86 5.23 -3.16 0.60
N GLU A 87 4.28 -4.00 0.23
CA GLU A 87 3.91 -5.19 1.02
C GLU A 87 5.09 -6.15 1.17
N VAL A 88 5.88 -6.34 0.11
CA VAL A 88 7.14 -7.11 0.18
C VAL A 88 8.12 -6.50 1.18
N ALA A 89 8.27 -5.16 1.22
CA ALA A 89 9.17 -4.50 2.16
C ALA A 89 8.76 -4.73 3.63
N PHE A 90 7.48 -4.66 3.93
CA PHE A 90 6.99 -4.92 5.29
C PHE A 90 7.03 -6.41 5.63
N ARG A 91 6.69 -7.29 4.70
CA ARG A 91 6.83 -8.74 4.90
C ARG A 91 8.26 -9.11 5.22
N VAL A 92 9.25 -8.62 4.47
CA VAL A 92 10.67 -8.84 4.76
C VAL A 92 11.03 -8.30 6.15
N THR A 93 10.57 -7.11 6.48
CA THR A 93 10.90 -6.48 7.77
C THR A 93 10.34 -7.29 8.94
N ASP A 94 9.10 -7.76 8.82
CA ASP A 94 8.39 -8.45 9.91
C ASP A 94 8.77 -9.94 10.02
N THR A 95 9.05 -10.63 8.89
CA THR A 95 9.32 -12.08 8.89
C THR A 95 10.81 -12.43 8.86
N GLU A 96 11.62 -11.66 8.14
CA GLU A 96 13.06 -11.95 7.99
C GLU A 96 13.93 -11.23 9.04
N GLY A 97 13.34 -10.32 9.82
CA GLY A 97 14.03 -9.63 10.91
C GLY A 97 15.11 -8.63 10.46
N TRP A 98 14.95 -8.00 9.27
CA TRP A 98 15.81 -6.91 8.82
C TRP A 98 15.03 -5.90 7.96
N PHE A 99 15.40 -4.64 8.10
CA PHE A 99 14.70 -3.53 7.43
C PHE A 99 15.12 -3.38 5.97
N ILE A 100 14.13 -3.14 5.10
CA ILE A 100 14.33 -2.67 3.73
C ILE A 100 13.26 -1.61 3.39
N SER A 101 13.64 -0.56 2.66
CA SER A 101 12.68 0.44 2.20
C SER A 101 11.97 -0.03 0.93
N GLU A 102 10.70 0.39 0.75
CA GLU A 102 9.92 0.17 -0.47
C GLU A 102 10.70 0.56 -1.74
N SER A 103 11.35 1.74 -1.72
CA SER A 103 12.16 2.22 -2.86
C SER A 103 13.33 1.30 -3.19
N SER A 104 13.89 0.60 -2.19
CA SER A 104 14.95 -0.37 -2.40
C SER A 104 14.41 -1.67 -2.98
N VAL A 105 13.28 -2.16 -2.47
CA VAL A 105 12.57 -3.31 -3.05
C VAL A 105 12.23 -3.04 -4.50
N TYR A 106 11.59 -1.90 -4.79
CA TYR A 106 11.25 -1.52 -6.16
C TYR A 106 12.47 -1.54 -7.09
N ARG A 107 13.62 -0.96 -6.67
CA ARG A 107 14.84 -0.96 -7.49
C ARG A 107 15.43 -2.35 -7.69
N ILE A 108 15.36 -3.20 -6.67
CA ILE A 108 15.80 -4.60 -6.78
C ILE A 108 14.91 -5.33 -7.77
N LEU A 109 13.59 -5.33 -7.59
CA LEU A 109 12.65 -6.03 -8.47
C LEU A 109 12.72 -5.51 -9.92
N LYS A 110 12.89 -4.21 -10.11
CA LYS A 110 13.09 -3.62 -11.42
C LYS A 110 14.40 -4.08 -12.08
N SER A 111 15.47 -4.29 -11.32
CA SER A 111 16.75 -4.78 -11.87
C SER A 111 16.70 -6.24 -12.30
N PHE A 112 15.69 -7.00 -11.85
CA PHE A 112 15.41 -8.39 -12.24
C PHE A 112 14.21 -8.50 -13.19
N ASP A 113 13.75 -7.36 -13.78
CA ASP A 113 12.60 -7.29 -14.70
C ASP A 113 11.27 -7.86 -14.13
N LEU A 114 11.13 -7.86 -12.79
CA LEU A 114 9.94 -8.33 -12.10
C LEU A 114 8.86 -7.26 -11.94
N ILE A 115 9.12 -6.02 -12.35
CA ILE A 115 8.14 -4.93 -12.37
C ILE A 115 7.89 -4.51 -13.81
N THR A 116 6.73 -4.89 -14.33
CA THR A 116 6.31 -4.64 -15.71
C THR A 116 5.39 -3.43 -15.87
N SER A 117 4.75 -2.97 -14.79
CA SER A 117 3.81 -1.85 -14.85
C SER A 117 4.45 -0.52 -14.52
N PRO A 118 4.08 0.57 -15.21
CA PRO A 118 4.45 1.91 -14.79
C PRO A 118 3.86 2.19 -13.40
N ALA A 119 4.63 2.88 -12.56
CA ALA A 119 4.13 3.32 -11.27
C ALA A 119 2.87 4.18 -11.46
N TYR A 120 1.74 3.75 -10.88
CA TYR A 120 0.55 4.57 -10.86
C TYR A 120 0.81 5.82 -10.02
N THR A 121 0.55 7.00 -10.58
CA THR A 121 0.57 8.24 -9.82
C THR A 121 -0.63 8.22 -8.87
N VAL A 122 -0.40 7.98 -7.60
CA VAL A 122 -1.43 8.08 -6.58
C VAL A 122 -1.69 9.55 -6.34
N LEU A 123 -2.83 10.04 -6.82
CA LEU A 123 -3.33 11.35 -6.44
C LEU A 123 -3.67 11.31 -4.95
N SER A 124 -3.08 12.20 -4.16
CA SER A 124 -3.42 12.30 -2.74
C SER A 124 -4.89 12.66 -2.61
N ALA A 125 -5.64 11.86 -1.85
CA ALA A 125 -7.02 12.17 -1.53
C ALA A 125 -7.08 13.50 -0.76
N ALA A 126 -8.05 14.36 -1.13
CA ALA A 126 -8.32 15.58 -0.39
C ALA A 126 -8.62 15.28 1.08
N LYS A 127 -8.34 16.21 1.99
CA LYS A 127 -8.54 16.08 3.44
C LYS A 127 -10.00 15.71 3.74
N GLU A 128 -10.23 14.45 4.06
CA GLU A 128 -11.56 13.84 4.08
C GLU A 128 -12.41 14.22 5.29
N PHE A 129 -11.83 14.66 6.40
CA PHE A 129 -12.59 14.99 7.62
C PHE A 129 -11.97 16.12 8.42
N ARG A 130 -12.82 17.03 8.92
CA ARG A 130 -12.43 18.02 9.93
C ARG A 130 -12.12 17.38 11.28
N HIS A 131 -12.77 16.23 11.60
CA HIS A 131 -12.58 15.49 12.85
C HIS A 131 -12.30 14.01 12.54
N LYS A 132 -11.04 13.61 12.63
CA LYS A 132 -10.65 12.21 12.52
C LYS A 132 -11.01 11.45 13.80
N THR A 133 -11.51 10.23 13.67
CA THR A 133 -11.69 9.31 14.80
C THR A 133 -10.35 9.05 15.48
N GLN A 134 -10.37 8.93 16.82
CA GLN A 134 -9.17 8.79 17.65
C GLN A 134 -9.04 7.42 18.31
N ARG A 135 -10.13 6.64 18.33
CA ARG A 135 -10.18 5.32 18.98
C ARG A 135 -11.11 4.35 18.25
N VAL A 136 -10.89 3.08 18.50
CA VAL A 136 -11.76 1.99 18.07
C VAL A 136 -13.16 2.17 18.66
N HIS A 137 -14.19 1.79 17.90
CA HIS A 137 -15.60 1.89 18.29
C HIS A 137 -16.11 3.33 18.52
N GLU A 138 -15.43 4.33 18.01
CA GLU A 138 -15.94 5.70 18.03
C GLU A 138 -16.98 5.95 16.94
N LEU A 139 -16.71 5.41 15.74
CA LEU A 139 -17.56 5.53 14.55
C LEU A 139 -17.48 4.25 13.73
N TRP A 140 -18.63 3.70 13.41
CA TRP A 140 -18.75 2.58 12.47
C TRP A 140 -19.32 3.09 11.15
N GLN A 141 -18.75 2.67 10.03
CA GLN A 141 -19.31 2.89 8.71
C GLN A 141 -20.06 1.63 8.27
N THR A 142 -21.25 1.81 7.70
CA THR A 142 -22.01 0.74 7.08
C THR A 142 -22.42 1.12 5.67
N ASP A 143 -22.37 0.16 4.76
CA ASP A 143 -22.76 0.34 3.37
C ASP A 143 -23.07 -1.02 2.73
N PHE A 144 -23.88 -0.99 1.67
CA PHE A 144 -24.15 -2.14 0.84
C PHE A 144 -23.32 -2.12 -0.44
N THR A 145 -22.84 -3.30 -0.82
CA THR A 145 -22.36 -3.51 -2.18
C THR A 145 -23.01 -4.74 -2.77
N TYR A 146 -22.99 -4.90 -4.10
CA TYR A 146 -23.73 -5.96 -4.77
C TYR A 146 -22.85 -6.77 -5.72
N PHE A 147 -23.24 -8.05 -5.86
CA PHE A 147 -22.65 -9.02 -6.77
C PHE A 147 -23.76 -9.71 -7.57
N LYS A 148 -23.44 -10.12 -8.79
CA LYS A 148 -24.34 -10.92 -9.62
C LYS A 148 -23.76 -12.30 -9.80
N ILE A 149 -24.56 -13.34 -9.51
CA ILE A 149 -24.21 -14.73 -9.75
C ILE A 149 -25.04 -15.24 -10.92
N LEU A 150 -24.40 -15.85 -11.89
CA LEU A 150 -25.05 -16.39 -13.07
C LEU A 150 -26.06 -17.49 -12.66
N GLY A 151 -27.31 -17.36 -13.10
CA GLY A 151 -28.38 -18.27 -12.75
C GLY A 151 -29.06 -18.04 -11.40
N TRP A 152 -28.49 -17.24 -10.50
CA TRP A 152 -29.02 -16.98 -9.15
C TRP A 152 -29.51 -15.55 -8.93
N GLY A 153 -29.03 -14.58 -9.75
CA GLY A 153 -29.47 -13.19 -9.64
C GLY A 153 -28.48 -12.32 -8.83
N TRP A 154 -29.05 -11.31 -8.16
CA TRP A 154 -28.30 -10.31 -7.40
C TRP A 154 -28.20 -10.69 -5.93
N TYR A 155 -27.01 -10.52 -5.36
CA TYR A 155 -26.70 -10.64 -3.94
C TYR A 155 -26.14 -9.33 -3.42
N TYR A 156 -26.49 -9.00 -2.20
CA TYR A 156 -26.09 -7.76 -1.53
C TYR A 156 -25.22 -8.08 -0.32
N LEU A 157 -24.10 -7.42 -0.24
CA LEU A 157 -23.17 -7.54 0.90
C LEU A 157 -23.35 -6.32 1.80
N SER A 158 -23.93 -6.54 2.97
CA SER A 158 -23.93 -5.58 4.08
C SER A 158 -22.60 -5.68 4.82
N THR A 159 -21.97 -4.54 5.15
CA THR A 159 -20.67 -4.51 5.82
C THR A 159 -20.68 -3.46 6.92
N VAL A 160 -20.06 -3.77 8.06
CA VAL A 160 -19.78 -2.84 9.15
C VAL A 160 -18.27 -2.74 9.34
N LEU A 161 -17.74 -1.54 9.15
CA LEU A 161 -16.31 -1.19 9.22
C LEU A 161 -16.06 -0.21 10.35
N ASP A 162 -15.08 -0.47 11.22
CA ASP A 162 -14.59 0.51 12.19
C ASP A 162 -13.79 1.62 11.51
N ASP A 163 -14.19 2.87 11.69
CA ASP A 163 -13.59 4.00 10.99
C ASP A 163 -12.14 4.26 11.39
N TYR A 164 -11.78 4.02 12.65
CA TYR A 164 -10.44 4.25 13.16
C TYR A 164 -9.45 3.20 12.65
N SER A 165 -9.74 1.93 12.93
CA SER A 165 -8.86 0.79 12.59
C SER A 165 -9.03 0.29 11.16
N ARG A 166 -10.15 0.61 10.49
CA ARG A 166 -10.58 0.04 9.20
C ARG A 166 -10.87 -1.46 9.27
N TYR A 167 -10.98 -2.02 10.45
CA TYR A 167 -11.31 -3.42 10.66
C TYR A 167 -12.75 -3.69 10.25
N ILE A 168 -12.97 -4.75 9.47
CA ILE A 168 -14.31 -5.22 9.14
C ILE A 168 -14.81 -6.02 10.33
N ILE A 169 -15.77 -5.46 11.06
CA ILE A 169 -16.29 -6.06 12.31
C ILE A 169 -17.27 -7.17 11.97
N ALA A 170 -18.20 -6.90 11.05
CA ALA A 170 -19.19 -7.87 10.57
C ALA A 170 -19.51 -7.64 9.11
N TRP A 171 -19.95 -8.68 8.46
CA TRP A 171 -20.47 -8.65 7.09
C TRP A 171 -21.50 -9.76 6.88
N ARG A 172 -22.44 -9.55 5.97
CA ARG A 172 -23.49 -10.50 5.67
C ARG A 172 -23.87 -10.44 4.19
N LEU A 173 -23.95 -11.61 3.55
CA LEU A 173 -24.42 -11.72 2.16
C LEU A 173 -25.89 -12.06 2.15
N THR A 174 -26.72 -11.21 1.51
CA THR A 174 -28.18 -11.31 1.52
C THR A 174 -28.74 -11.26 0.11
N THR A 175 -29.98 -11.70 -0.07
CA THR A 175 -30.71 -11.63 -1.36
C THR A 175 -31.54 -10.36 -1.50
N ALA A 176 -31.68 -9.60 -0.43
CA ALA A 176 -32.41 -8.35 -0.37
C ALA A 176 -31.50 -7.24 0.26
N MET A 177 -31.97 -6.01 0.21
CA MET A 177 -31.33 -4.85 0.78
C MET A 177 -32.35 -4.10 1.65
N GLY A 178 -32.68 -4.72 2.77
CA GLY A 178 -33.68 -4.22 3.73
C GLY A 178 -33.07 -3.65 5.00
N SER A 179 -33.92 -3.00 5.82
CA SER A 179 -33.57 -2.56 7.17
C SER A 179 -33.20 -3.74 8.07
N ASP A 180 -33.87 -4.88 7.90
CA ASP A 180 -33.63 -6.10 8.66
C ASP A 180 -32.22 -6.66 8.40
N ASP A 181 -31.74 -6.60 7.15
CA ASP A 181 -30.39 -7.04 6.80
C ASP A 181 -29.33 -6.15 7.47
N VAL A 182 -29.60 -4.83 7.57
CA VAL A 182 -28.73 -3.88 8.29
C VAL A 182 -28.71 -4.18 9.77
N THR A 183 -29.89 -4.35 10.41
CA THR A 183 -29.98 -4.59 11.86
C THR A 183 -29.33 -5.90 12.27
N GLN A 184 -29.52 -6.98 11.48
CA GLN A 184 -28.84 -8.25 11.71
C GLN A 184 -27.31 -8.12 11.59
N THR A 185 -26.80 -7.38 10.60
CA THR A 185 -25.36 -7.14 10.47
C THR A 185 -24.81 -6.32 11.63
N LEU A 186 -25.61 -5.38 12.15
CA LEU A 186 -25.24 -4.59 13.34
C LEU A 186 -25.26 -5.43 14.63
N ASP A 187 -26.22 -6.36 14.79
CA ASP A 187 -26.24 -7.30 15.91
C ASP A 187 -24.99 -8.20 15.89
N ASP A 188 -24.60 -8.73 14.71
CA ASP A 188 -23.36 -9.48 14.55
C ASP A 188 -22.14 -8.63 14.93
N ALA A 189 -22.12 -7.35 14.50
CA ALA A 189 -21.05 -6.43 14.82
C ALA A 189 -20.97 -6.10 16.33
N LEU A 190 -22.10 -5.87 16.97
CA LEU A 190 -22.18 -5.62 18.41
C LEU A 190 -21.73 -6.85 19.22
N ALA A 191 -22.14 -8.04 18.79
CA ALA A 191 -21.73 -9.30 19.40
C ALA A 191 -20.23 -9.55 19.24
N GLY A 192 -19.71 -9.42 18.03
CA GLY A 192 -18.27 -9.60 17.73
C GLY A 192 -17.37 -8.59 18.43
N ALA A 193 -17.86 -7.38 18.64
CA ALA A 193 -17.16 -6.33 19.40
C ALA A 193 -17.30 -6.42 20.92
N GLY A 194 -18.11 -7.37 21.44
CA GLY A 194 -18.41 -7.48 22.88
C GLY A 194 -19.25 -6.33 23.44
N LEU A 195 -19.98 -5.61 22.57
CA LEU A 195 -20.76 -4.41 22.92
C LEU A 195 -22.24 -4.70 23.15
N THR A 196 -22.65 -5.94 23.33
CA THR A 196 -24.07 -6.33 23.55
C THR A 196 -24.56 -6.03 24.94
N GLN A 197 -23.66 -5.91 25.95
CA GLN A 197 -24.06 -5.74 27.36
C GLN A 197 -24.51 -4.30 27.65
N ALA A 198 -25.50 -4.15 28.48
CA ALA A 198 -26.10 -2.87 28.91
C ALA A 198 -25.14 -1.91 29.65
N THR A 199 -24.02 -2.40 30.15
CA THR A 199 -23.02 -1.63 30.93
C THR A 199 -22.03 -0.82 30.07
N VAL A 200 -22.12 -0.88 28.75
CA VAL A 200 -21.19 -0.18 27.85
C VAL A 200 -21.47 1.32 27.85
N ARG A 201 -20.53 2.11 28.39
CA ARG A 201 -20.65 3.58 28.53
C ARG A 201 -20.64 4.34 27.20
N HIS A 202 -20.06 3.75 26.15
CA HIS A 202 -19.91 4.42 24.85
C HIS A 202 -20.30 3.47 23.72
N ARG A 203 -21.43 3.73 23.11
CA ARG A 203 -21.84 3.05 21.89
C ARG A 203 -21.19 3.72 20.66
N PRO A 204 -20.83 2.97 19.64
CA PRO A 204 -20.32 3.55 18.41
C PRO A 204 -21.41 4.39 17.71
N ARG A 205 -21.02 5.49 17.11
CA ARG A 205 -21.89 6.21 16.19
C ARG A 205 -21.92 5.44 14.87
N LEU A 206 -23.08 5.36 14.24
CA LEU A 206 -23.24 4.75 12.94
C LEU A 206 -23.20 5.81 11.83
N LEU A 207 -22.39 5.61 10.81
CA LEU A 207 -22.36 6.42 9.60
C LEU A 207 -22.82 5.59 8.40
N SER A 208 -23.87 6.04 7.72
CA SER A 208 -24.36 5.42 6.49
C SER A 208 -24.58 6.46 5.38
N ASP A 209 -24.87 6.00 4.18
CA ASP A 209 -25.43 6.84 3.14
C ASP A 209 -26.92 7.17 3.41
N ASN A 210 -27.61 7.75 2.43
CA ASN A 210 -29.03 8.06 2.47
C ASN A 210 -29.90 7.01 1.73
N GLY A 211 -29.39 5.76 1.59
CA GLY A 211 -30.17 4.68 0.97
C GLY A 211 -31.49 4.38 1.70
N PRO A 212 -32.49 3.83 1.00
CA PRO A 212 -33.83 3.60 1.58
C PRO A 212 -33.78 2.76 2.86
N CYS A 213 -32.93 1.75 2.93
CA CYS A 213 -32.75 0.90 4.11
C CYS A 213 -32.22 1.68 5.34
N TYR A 214 -31.41 2.73 5.12
CA TYR A 214 -30.85 3.56 6.18
C TYR A 214 -31.77 4.72 6.63
N VAL A 215 -32.82 5.00 5.88
CA VAL A 215 -33.80 6.05 6.20
C VAL A 215 -35.06 5.47 6.86
N SER A 216 -35.19 4.14 6.91
CA SER A 216 -36.38 3.44 7.44
C SER A 216 -36.65 3.78 8.91
N GLY A 217 -37.95 3.73 9.29
CA GLY A 217 -38.38 3.88 10.67
C GLY A 217 -37.83 2.76 11.56
N ASP A 218 -37.85 1.52 11.07
CA ASP A 218 -37.43 0.32 11.79
C ASP A 218 -35.96 0.41 12.22
N LEU A 219 -35.06 0.87 11.33
CA LEU A 219 -33.65 1.07 11.68
C LEU A 219 -33.49 2.18 12.73
N ARG A 220 -34.31 3.24 12.66
CA ARG A 220 -34.27 4.31 13.64
C ARG A 220 -34.68 3.82 15.03
N GLU A 221 -35.75 3.04 15.14
CA GLU A 221 -36.21 2.42 16.37
C GLU A 221 -35.16 1.47 16.93
N TYR A 222 -34.59 0.60 16.09
CA TYR A 222 -33.50 -0.29 16.47
C TYR A 222 -32.29 0.46 17.05
N LEU A 223 -31.82 1.53 16.37
CA LEU A 223 -30.66 2.30 16.84
C LEU A 223 -30.96 3.03 18.16
N ALA A 224 -32.18 3.49 18.35
CA ALA A 224 -32.62 4.10 19.61
C ALA A 224 -32.63 3.06 20.75
N ASP A 225 -33.11 1.82 20.50
CA ASP A 225 -33.07 0.72 21.47
C ASP A 225 -31.63 0.36 21.87
N LYS A 226 -30.70 0.42 20.93
CA LYS A 226 -29.26 0.13 21.17
C LYS A 226 -28.46 1.34 21.68
N ASP A 227 -29.08 2.49 21.91
CA ASP A 227 -28.41 3.75 22.31
C ASP A 227 -27.29 4.15 21.33
N MET A 228 -27.52 3.96 20.05
CA MET A 228 -26.58 4.29 18.97
C MET A 228 -27.00 5.56 18.23
N VAL A 229 -26.09 6.49 18.08
CA VAL A 229 -26.33 7.73 17.31
C VAL A 229 -26.09 7.46 15.82
N HIS A 230 -27.07 7.78 15.00
CA HIS A 230 -26.99 7.68 13.55
C HIS A 230 -26.59 9.01 12.90
N THR A 231 -25.52 8.99 12.15
CA THR A 231 -25.09 10.10 11.30
C THR A 231 -25.21 9.69 9.84
N ARG A 232 -25.88 10.47 9.03
CA ARG A 232 -25.99 10.20 7.59
C ARG A 232 -25.09 11.15 6.82
N GLY A 233 -24.50 10.66 5.73
CA GLY A 233 -23.69 11.47 4.83
C GLY A 233 -24.50 12.66 4.29
N ALA A 234 -23.88 13.83 4.16
CA ALA A 234 -24.53 14.96 3.54
C ALA A 234 -24.84 14.62 2.06
N PRO A 235 -26.02 14.99 1.55
CA PRO A 235 -26.36 14.79 0.14
C PRO A 235 -25.26 15.39 -0.75
N TYR A 236 -24.85 14.67 -1.79
CA TYR A 236 -23.80 15.06 -2.74
C TYR A 236 -22.37 15.22 -2.16
N HIS A 237 -22.08 14.72 -0.96
CA HIS A 237 -20.73 14.65 -0.42
C HIS A 237 -20.27 13.17 -0.26
N PRO A 238 -19.81 12.52 -1.34
CA PRO A 238 -19.39 11.11 -1.32
C PRO A 238 -18.15 10.87 -0.45
N GLN A 239 -17.42 11.91 -0.08
CA GLN A 239 -16.19 11.80 0.70
C GLN A 239 -16.40 11.29 2.14
N THR A 240 -17.65 11.29 2.63
CA THR A 240 -17.98 10.94 4.02
C THR A 240 -17.78 9.45 4.30
N GLN A 241 -17.94 8.58 3.30
CA GLN A 241 -17.80 7.10 3.40
C GLN A 241 -16.60 6.55 2.62
N GLY A 242 -15.65 7.39 2.26
CA GLY A 242 -14.51 7.02 1.40
C GLY A 242 -13.70 5.80 1.88
N LYS A 243 -13.77 5.42 3.17
CA LYS A 243 -13.06 4.26 3.71
C LYS A 243 -13.76 2.96 3.33
N ILE A 244 -15.08 2.87 3.55
CA ILE A 244 -15.86 1.67 3.20
C ILE A 244 -16.01 1.53 1.68
N GLU A 245 -16.15 2.63 0.94
CA GLU A 245 -16.15 2.61 -0.53
C GLU A 245 -14.83 2.06 -1.09
N ARG A 246 -13.69 2.46 -0.51
CA ARG A 246 -12.36 1.95 -0.89
C ARG A 246 -12.22 0.47 -0.57
N TYR A 247 -12.75 0.02 0.56
CA TYR A 247 -12.82 -1.40 0.90
C TYR A 247 -13.65 -2.15 -0.14
N HIS A 248 -14.88 -1.72 -0.44
CA HIS A 248 -15.74 -2.36 -1.44
C HIS A 248 -15.09 -2.40 -2.83
N ARG A 249 -14.41 -1.35 -3.23
CA ARG A 249 -13.65 -1.32 -4.50
C ARG A 249 -12.57 -2.40 -4.51
N THR A 250 -11.80 -2.51 -3.43
CA THR A 250 -10.73 -3.51 -3.33
C THR A 250 -11.29 -4.92 -3.32
N LEU A 251 -12.35 -5.17 -2.55
CA LEU A 251 -13.07 -6.45 -2.53
C LEU A 251 -13.57 -6.83 -3.94
N LYS A 252 -14.24 -5.91 -4.62
CA LYS A 252 -14.76 -6.15 -5.99
C LYS A 252 -13.64 -6.46 -6.98
N ASN A 253 -12.49 -5.84 -6.87
CA ASN A 253 -11.35 -6.10 -7.75
C ASN A 253 -10.79 -7.51 -7.58
N VAL A 254 -10.89 -8.11 -6.40
CA VAL A 254 -10.44 -9.48 -6.14
C VAL A 254 -11.55 -10.49 -6.48
N VAL A 255 -12.72 -10.29 -5.89
CA VAL A 255 -13.86 -11.24 -6.00
C VAL A 255 -14.38 -11.36 -7.44
N ARG A 256 -14.41 -10.27 -8.22
CA ARG A 256 -14.89 -10.30 -9.62
C ARG A 256 -13.95 -10.99 -10.60
N LEU A 257 -12.74 -11.33 -10.20
CA LEU A 257 -11.81 -12.07 -11.07
C LEU A 257 -12.18 -13.54 -11.21
N LYS A 258 -13.08 -14.04 -10.35
CA LYS A 258 -13.54 -15.43 -10.34
C LYS A 258 -14.99 -15.51 -10.80
N ASN A 259 -15.36 -16.62 -11.42
CA ASN A 259 -16.74 -16.95 -11.73
C ASN A 259 -17.31 -17.81 -10.59
N TYR A 260 -18.48 -17.44 -10.09
CA TYR A 260 -19.18 -18.16 -9.04
C TYR A 260 -20.40 -18.80 -9.63
N TYR A 261 -20.60 -20.08 -9.39
CA TYR A 261 -21.77 -20.85 -9.83
C TYR A 261 -22.79 -21.03 -8.71
N LEU A 262 -22.35 -20.93 -7.46
CA LEU A 262 -23.20 -21.12 -6.29
C LEU A 262 -22.98 -19.97 -5.28
N PRO A 263 -24.03 -19.51 -4.59
CA PRO A 263 -23.93 -18.41 -3.63
C PRO A 263 -22.92 -18.62 -2.51
N TRP A 264 -22.81 -19.85 -2.01
CA TRP A 264 -21.87 -20.19 -0.95
C TRP A 264 -20.40 -20.08 -1.38
N GLU A 265 -20.09 -20.25 -2.67
CA GLU A 265 -18.72 -20.03 -3.19
C GLU A 265 -18.33 -18.55 -3.10
N LEU A 266 -19.27 -17.67 -3.44
CA LEU A 266 -19.09 -16.22 -3.28
C LEU A 266 -18.92 -15.85 -1.81
N GLU A 267 -19.74 -16.41 -0.92
CA GLU A 267 -19.67 -16.16 0.52
C GLU A 267 -18.32 -16.61 1.12
N GLN A 268 -17.85 -17.79 0.74
CA GLN A 268 -16.53 -18.27 1.15
C GLN A 268 -15.39 -17.34 0.68
N GLU A 269 -15.47 -16.86 -0.56
CA GLU A 269 -14.43 -15.99 -1.10
C GLU A 269 -14.44 -14.62 -0.42
N ILE A 270 -15.62 -14.09 -0.13
CA ILE A 270 -15.76 -12.86 0.68
C ILE A 270 -15.16 -13.09 2.05
N GLY A 271 -15.45 -14.21 2.72
CA GLY A 271 -14.89 -14.54 4.02
C GLY A 271 -13.35 -14.61 4.00
N ARG A 272 -12.76 -15.28 3.01
CA ARG A 272 -11.29 -15.31 2.82
C ARG A 272 -10.72 -13.93 2.59
N PHE A 273 -11.40 -13.12 1.80
CA PHE A 273 -10.94 -11.77 1.54
C PHE A 273 -11.01 -10.88 2.80
N VAL A 274 -12.06 -10.98 3.61
CA VAL A 274 -12.19 -10.24 4.87
C VAL A 274 -11.09 -10.65 5.84
N GLU A 275 -10.80 -11.94 5.95
CA GLU A 275 -9.70 -12.45 6.78
C GLU A 275 -8.36 -11.90 6.35
N TYR A 276 -8.04 -11.99 5.05
CA TYR A 276 -6.85 -11.38 4.46
C TYR A 276 -6.80 -9.86 4.70
N TYR A 277 -7.91 -9.15 4.47
CA TYR A 277 -7.99 -7.71 4.63
C TYR A 277 -7.74 -7.27 6.07
N ASN A 278 -8.31 -7.98 7.03
CA ASN A 278 -8.18 -7.66 8.44
C ASN A 278 -6.80 -8.02 9.01
N HIS A 279 -6.26 -9.18 8.66
CA HIS A 279 -5.12 -9.78 9.36
C HIS A 279 -3.80 -9.77 8.59
N GLU A 280 -3.83 -9.67 7.26
CA GLU A 280 -2.62 -9.75 6.45
C GLU A 280 -2.33 -8.45 5.68
N ARG A 281 -3.36 -7.76 5.20
CA ARG A 281 -3.19 -6.58 4.39
C ARG A 281 -2.75 -5.38 5.21
N VAL A 282 -1.57 -4.83 4.88
CA VAL A 282 -1.10 -3.58 5.49
C VAL A 282 -1.68 -2.36 4.80
N HIS A 283 -2.00 -1.32 5.57
CA HIS A 283 -2.61 -0.08 5.08
C HIS A 283 -1.69 1.12 5.30
N GLU A 284 -1.39 1.85 4.23
CA GLU A 284 -0.54 3.05 4.28
C GLU A 284 -1.05 4.09 5.29
N SER A 285 -2.36 4.29 5.34
CA SER A 285 -3.00 5.24 6.25
C SER A 285 -3.05 4.78 7.72
N LEU A 286 -2.62 3.56 8.00
CA LEU A 286 -2.42 2.99 9.32
C LEU A 286 -0.92 2.77 9.59
N ASP A 287 -0.04 3.55 8.97
CA ASP A 287 1.43 3.40 9.08
C ASP A 287 1.92 1.98 8.68
N ASN A 288 1.21 1.39 7.71
CA ASN A 288 1.50 0.06 7.15
C ASN A 288 1.43 -1.08 8.19
N VAL A 289 0.49 -1.02 9.11
CA VAL A 289 0.05 -2.13 9.94
C VAL A 289 -1.29 -2.66 9.45
N THR A 290 -1.70 -3.83 9.94
CA THR A 290 -2.99 -4.43 9.57
C THR A 290 -4.14 -3.77 10.34
N PRO A 291 -5.37 -3.78 9.81
CA PRO A 291 -6.55 -3.35 10.54
C PRO A 291 -6.71 -4.04 11.90
N ALA A 292 -6.44 -5.34 11.98
CA ALA A 292 -6.50 -6.11 13.21
C ALA A 292 -5.51 -5.60 14.28
N ASP A 293 -4.28 -5.26 13.88
CA ASP A 293 -3.28 -4.74 14.82
C ASP A 293 -3.69 -3.40 15.43
N VAL A 294 -4.36 -2.55 14.64
CA VAL A 294 -4.91 -1.29 15.15
C VAL A 294 -6.12 -1.55 16.03
N TYR A 295 -7.02 -2.47 15.63
CA TYR A 295 -8.25 -2.79 16.34
C TYR A 295 -7.98 -3.33 17.75
N ILE A 296 -6.98 -4.21 17.90
CA ILE A 296 -6.59 -4.77 19.20
C ILE A 296 -5.54 -3.94 19.94
N GLY A 297 -5.09 -2.81 19.36
CA GLY A 297 -4.18 -1.85 20.01
C GLY A 297 -2.68 -2.19 19.94
N ARG A 298 -2.25 -3.24 19.20
CA ARG A 298 -0.83 -3.63 19.05
C ARG A 298 0.00 -2.74 18.15
N HIS A 299 -0.60 -1.86 17.36
CA HIS A 299 0.07 -1.10 16.32
C HIS A 299 1.28 -0.30 16.83
N GLN A 300 1.21 0.30 18.03
CA GLN A 300 2.32 1.08 18.58
C GLN A 300 3.55 0.23 18.92
N GLU A 301 3.33 -0.99 19.40
CA GLU A 301 4.40 -1.96 19.67
C GLU A 301 5.10 -2.38 18.38
N ILE A 302 4.32 -2.68 17.34
CA ILE A 302 4.84 -3.05 16.01
C ILE A 302 5.67 -1.91 15.41
N LEU A 303 5.17 -0.68 15.44
CA LEU A 303 5.88 0.48 14.90
C LEU A 303 7.19 0.73 15.66
N THR A 304 7.17 0.61 16.98
CA THR A 304 8.37 0.74 17.81
C THR A 304 9.39 -0.36 17.50
N ALA A 305 8.94 -1.60 17.34
CA ALA A 305 9.80 -2.72 16.99
C ALA A 305 10.44 -2.53 15.59
N ARG A 306 9.67 -2.10 14.60
CA ARG A 306 10.17 -1.81 13.25
C ARG A 306 11.22 -0.70 13.23
N GLU A 307 11.04 0.38 14.01
CA GLU A 307 12.03 1.45 14.08
C GLU A 307 13.32 0.99 14.74
N ARG A 308 13.25 0.18 15.82
CA ARG A 308 14.42 -0.46 16.41
C ARG A 308 15.16 -1.34 15.40
N LEU A 309 14.42 -2.18 14.69
CA LEU A 309 14.97 -3.09 13.68
C LEU A 309 15.63 -2.32 12.53
N LYS A 310 15.05 -1.22 12.09
CA LYS A 310 15.61 -0.34 11.07
C LYS A 310 16.96 0.22 11.51
N VAL A 311 17.06 0.75 12.73
CA VAL A 311 18.33 1.25 13.27
C VAL A 311 19.38 0.15 13.34
N GLN A 312 19.02 -1.04 13.85
CA GLN A 312 19.93 -2.20 13.94
C GLN A 312 20.40 -2.64 12.54
N THR A 313 19.48 -2.75 11.57
CA THR A 313 19.81 -3.17 10.20
C THR A 313 20.80 -2.19 9.55
N LEU A 314 20.54 -0.89 9.67
CA LEU A 314 21.43 0.13 9.10
C LEU A 314 22.83 0.11 9.72
N ARG A 315 22.94 -0.08 11.04
CA ARG A 315 24.21 -0.24 11.73
C ARG A 315 24.96 -1.49 11.23
N ARG A 316 24.27 -2.63 11.20
CA ARG A 316 24.83 -3.90 10.70
C ARG A 316 25.37 -3.76 9.28
N ARG A 317 24.63 -3.12 8.37
CA ARG A 317 25.08 -2.86 7.00
C ARG A 317 26.29 -1.92 6.96
N ALA A 318 26.31 -0.89 7.79
CA ALA A 318 27.44 0.04 7.85
C ALA A 318 28.73 -0.68 8.25
N CYS A 319 28.70 -1.48 9.30
CA CYS A 319 29.85 -2.27 9.75
C CYS A 319 30.28 -3.30 8.70
N TYR A 320 29.34 -4.06 8.15
CA TYR A 320 29.62 -5.02 7.07
C TYR A 320 30.32 -4.36 5.87
N ASN A 321 29.81 -3.21 5.42
CA ASN A 321 30.36 -2.52 4.25
C ASN A 321 31.71 -1.80 4.54
N ARG A 322 32.06 -1.57 5.81
CA ARG A 322 33.36 -1.06 6.25
C ARG A 322 34.39 -2.17 6.53
N GLY A 323 33.93 -3.43 6.59
CA GLY A 323 34.76 -4.55 6.99
C GLY A 323 35.06 -4.59 8.51
N GLU A 324 34.20 -4.00 9.32
CA GLU A 324 34.27 -3.95 10.77
C GLU A 324 33.50 -5.13 11.38
N THR A 325 34.04 -5.75 12.44
CA THR A 325 33.32 -6.81 13.18
C THR A 325 32.45 -6.15 14.26
N LEU A 326 31.15 -6.39 14.23
CA LEU A 326 30.23 -5.92 15.28
C LEU A 326 30.45 -6.71 16.57
N ARG A 327 30.59 -6.00 17.70
CA ARG A 327 30.45 -6.59 19.03
C ARG A 327 28.96 -6.64 19.38
N GLU A 328 28.45 -7.77 19.91
CA GLU A 328 27.03 -7.97 20.22
C GLU A 328 26.46 -6.90 21.17
N GLU A 329 27.27 -6.35 22.05
CA GLU A 329 26.88 -5.29 22.99
C GLU A 329 26.54 -3.94 22.32
N GLU A 330 27.03 -3.70 21.10
CA GLU A 330 26.78 -2.44 20.36
C GLU A 330 25.45 -2.45 19.60
N LEU A 331 24.82 -3.60 19.43
CA LEU A 331 23.50 -3.76 18.78
C LEU A 331 22.34 -3.25 19.67
N ILE A 332 22.55 -3.17 20.99
CA ILE A 332 21.49 -2.91 21.98
C ILE A 332 21.40 -1.42 22.38
N ARG A 333 22.43 -0.61 22.17
CA ARG A 333 22.41 0.79 22.59
C ARG A 333 21.61 1.71 21.68
N PRO A 334 20.60 2.43 22.19
CA PRO A 334 19.97 3.53 21.48
C PRO A 334 20.95 4.71 21.47
N SER A 335 21.65 4.95 20.39
CA SER A 335 22.51 6.13 20.28
C SER A 335 22.11 7.02 19.10
N SER A 336 22.12 8.29 19.40
CA SER A 336 21.90 9.45 18.57
C SER A 336 22.51 9.37 17.16
N ILE A 337 21.65 9.22 16.17
CA ILE A 337 21.99 9.26 14.73
C ILE A 337 22.33 10.71 14.28
N ARG A 338 22.37 11.69 15.18
CA ARG A 338 22.56 13.12 14.82
C ARG A 338 23.98 13.59 14.54
N GLN A 339 25.00 12.72 14.61
CA GLN A 339 26.40 13.16 14.48
C GLN A 339 27.18 12.65 13.26
N CYS A 340 26.54 12.04 12.26
CA CYS A 340 27.26 11.58 11.05
C CYS A 340 26.65 12.13 9.75
N VAL A 341 26.22 13.38 9.73
CA VAL A 341 25.94 14.11 8.48
C VAL A 341 26.76 15.39 8.51
N HIS A 342 28.00 15.26 8.10
CA HIS A 342 28.82 16.33 7.52
C HIS A 342 29.62 15.78 6.36
#